data_5605d0abbd05ce170feb7104f969db12
#
_entry.id   5605d0abbd05ce170feb7104f969db12
#
_cell.length_a   1.000
_cell.length_b   1.000
_cell.length_c   1.000
_cell.angle_alpha   90.00
_cell.angle_beta   90.00
_cell.angle_gamma   90.00
#
_symmetry.space_group_name_H-M   'P 1'
#
loop_
_entity.id
_entity.type
_entity.pdbx_description
1 polymer ?
#
loop_
_entity_poly.entity_id
_entity_poly.type
_entity_poly.pdbx_seq_one_letter_code
_entity_poly.pdbx_strand_id
1 'polypeptide(L)'
;MEHILVSCMVEMHKNKPFEESFTNLLGIIGKYFEADKIFVFSYDENKLSNVFEWNNNGVNPRAEELKSLDSNIVDKWLPTYDSNENVILNNVEDLKEISVEAYHQAVKSGVQRLVASPIADNGKIIGFIGASNLPEEKFSQIVTFFDALDYFVASMIIREKSARKLRELSYVDSLTNLYNRNKFTEDTERIMKGRNCGLGVLYMDLNGLKEINDKSGHRGGDCALKDIASVIVESFGKECSYRVGGDEFVVLCYDTNDKEFTAKVTAFRNLISEMKYKVSIGFHYSKDSSDIDEVIKIADEKMYQDKKYYYRNNGQSARYRFYNDTFVSFSTQEKLKKLIQEERFVIWFQPRFSAIDGEFCGSEALIRYFDEDDTIVSPMDFIPAMEYNETVHMIDFYVFRHVCEYISGWIEAGKNIKPVSVNISHCTIVRPNFMENLMDIWFDYNIPKDSIVIEVSEDKVKGGLSDVLDKIVELKNNGFHIAIDNYGAKYADLFLFSEVKFDTLKLDRELVHKLETDEKTCMISKSVIDICKNYNISVVAEGVENEKEYDILKEMGCDEAQGYLFDKPMSWNRFEEKYL
;
A
#
# COMPACT_ATOMS: atom_id res chain seq x y z
N MET A 1 10.97 39.22 17.38
CA MET A 1 10.85 38.51 16.08
C MET A 1 11.71 37.23 16.04
N GLU A 2 13.00 37.26 16.40
CA GLU A 2 13.85 36.06 16.44
C GLU A 2 13.29 34.91 17.29
N HIS A 3 12.74 35.20 18.45
CA HIS A 3 12.21 34.17 19.36
C HIS A 3 11.01 33.40 18.80
N ILE A 4 10.12 34.07 18.04
CA ILE A 4 8.98 33.40 17.42
C ILE A 4 9.43 32.54 16.23
N LEU A 5 10.41 32.99 15.42
CA LEU A 5 10.97 32.20 14.32
C LEU A 5 11.58 30.89 14.85
N VAL A 6 12.36 30.98 15.96
CA VAL A 6 12.91 29.79 16.62
C VAL A 6 11.79 28.86 17.10
N SER A 7 10.74 29.40 17.70
CA SER A 7 9.60 28.61 18.18
C SER A 7 8.88 27.89 17.03
N CYS A 8 8.72 28.54 15.88
CA CYS A 8 8.16 27.94 14.66
C CYS A 8 9.05 26.83 14.12
N MET A 9 10.38 27.05 14.08
CA MET A 9 11.33 26.03 13.63
C MET A 9 11.34 24.80 14.54
N VAL A 10 11.30 25.01 15.86
CA VAL A 10 11.24 23.92 16.84
C VAL A 10 9.97 23.09 16.67
N GLU A 11 8.81 23.75 16.43
CA GLU A 11 7.54 23.02 16.22
C GLU A 11 7.60 22.12 14.99
N MET A 12 8.24 22.58 13.92
CA MET A 12 8.37 21.84 12.67
C MET A 12 9.36 20.66 12.74
N HIS A 13 10.27 20.65 13.72
CA HIS A 13 11.21 19.55 13.94
C HIS A 13 10.68 18.50 14.93
N LYS A 14 9.48 18.68 15.48
CA LYS A 14 8.85 17.66 16.31
C LYS A 14 8.43 16.46 15.44
N ASN A 15 8.57 15.26 16.00
CA ASN A 15 8.17 14.02 15.35
C ASN A 15 6.63 13.86 15.41
N LYS A 16 5.91 14.66 14.61
CA LYS A 16 4.46 14.72 14.52
C LYS A 16 4.02 14.72 13.05
N PRO A 17 2.77 14.31 12.75
CA PRO A 17 2.21 14.47 11.42
C PRO A 17 2.36 15.93 10.94
N PHE A 18 2.71 16.09 9.68
CA PHE A 18 3.01 17.41 9.10
C PHE A 18 1.86 18.41 9.28
N GLU A 19 0.61 17.99 9.01
CA GLU A 19 -0.59 18.83 9.15
C GLU A 19 -0.77 19.36 10.57
N GLU A 20 -0.51 18.52 11.59
CA GLU A 20 -0.56 18.91 12.99
C GLU A 20 0.53 19.93 13.33
N SER A 21 1.76 19.68 12.90
CA SER A 21 2.90 20.58 13.14
C SER A 21 2.69 21.93 12.48
N PHE A 22 2.17 21.95 11.25
CA PHE A 22 1.91 23.18 10.52
C PHE A 22 0.75 23.99 11.11
N THR A 23 -0.34 23.34 11.51
CA THR A 23 -1.46 23.99 12.21
C THR A 23 -1.00 24.58 13.55
N ASN A 24 -0.14 23.88 14.29
CA ASN A 24 0.46 24.39 15.52
C ASN A 24 1.35 25.60 15.25
N LEU A 25 2.12 25.60 14.15
CA LEU A 25 2.93 26.74 13.72
C LEU A 25 2.05 27.97 13.46
N LEU A 26 0.96 27.82 12.71
CA LEU A 26 -0.01 28.91 12.50
C LEU A 26 -0.59 29.41 13.83
N GLY A 27 -0.81 28.50 14.78
CA GLY A 27 -1.26 28.84 16.13
C GLY A 27 -0.24 29.66 16.95
N ILE A 28 1.05 29.37 16.82
CA ILE A 28 2.13 30.15 17.43
C ILE A 28 2.13 31.58 16.87
N ILE A 29 2.00 31.69 15.53
CA ILE A 29 1.94 32.99 14.83
C ILE A 29 0.70 33.77 15.28
N GLY A 30 -0.48 33.16 15.21
CA GLY A 30 -1.75 33.79 15.53
C GLY A 30 -1.80 34.34 16.97
N LYS A 31 -1.32 33.57 17.93
CA LYS A 31 -1.23 34.01 19.33
C LYS A 31 -0.25 35.17 19.55
N TYR A 32 0.91 35.12 18.91
CA TYR A 32 1.91 36.18 19.04
C TYR A 32 1.43 37.50 18.44
N PHE A 33 0.79 37.45 17.28
CA PHE A 33 0.28 38.64 16.60
C PHE A 33 -1.13 39.05 17.07
N GLU A 34 -1.74 38.31 17.98
CA GLU A 34 -3.11 38.54 18.47
C GLU A 34 -4.15 38.55 17.34
N ALA A 35 -3.98 37.67 16.37
CA ALA A 35 -4.91 37.51 15.27
C ALA A 35 -6.09 36.59 15.66
N ASP A 36 -7.25 36.80 15.06
CA ASP A 36 -8.39 35.89 15.19
C ASP A 36 -8.20 34.63 14.38
N LYS A 37 -7.54 34.78 13.22
CA LYS A 37 -7.31 33.70 12.28
C LYS A 37 -6.00 33.88 11.52
N ILE A 38 -5.27 32.77 11.32
CA ILE A 38 -4.17 32.67 10.35
C ILE A 38 -4.57 31.61 9.34
N PHE A 39 -4.40 31.89 8.06
CA PHE A 39 -4.79 30.97 6.97
C PHE A 39 -3.76 30.94 5.85
N VAL A 40 -3.71 29.80 5.15
CA VAL A 40 -2.92 29.63 3.95
C VAL A 40 -3.83 29.14 2.83
N PHE A 41 -3.88 29.86 1.74
CA PHE A 41 -4.56 29.46 0.51
C PHE A 41 -3.55 29.00 -0.53
N SER A 42 -3.83 27.91 -1.21
CA SER A 42 -3.16 27.56 -2.46
C SER A 42 -3.92 28.14 -3.65
N TYR A 43 -3.17 28.63 -4.63
CA TYR A 43 -3.71 29.14 -5.89
C TYR A 43 -3.26 28.24 -7.04
N ASP A 44 -4.19 27.81 -7.89
CA ASP A 44 -3.93 26.97 -9.05
C ASP A 44 -4.87 27.34 -10.19
N GLU A 45 -4.30 27.77 -11.29
CA GLU A 45 -4.82 28.26 -12.57
C GLU A 45 -6.24 28.86 -12.61
N ASN A 46 -7.18 28.50 -11.77
CA ASN A 46 -8.52 29.09 -11.63
C ASN A 46 -9.22 28.72 -10.32
N LYS A 47 -8.49 28.18 -9.34
CA LYS A 47 -9.07 27.78 -8.06
C LYS A 47 -8.22 28.26 -6.89
N LEU A 48 -8.92 28.79 -5.90
CA LEU A 48 -8.35 29.14 -4.61
C LEU A 48 -8.86 28.13 -3.57
N SER A 49 -7.95 27.48 -2.86
CA SER A 49 -8.31 26.48 -1.85
C SER A 49 -7.64 26.81 -0.52
N ASN A 50 -8.43 26.85 0.56
CA ASN A 50 -7.87 26.95 1.91
C ASN A 50 -7.21 25.60 2.28
N VAL A 51 -5.89 25.61 2.40
CA VAL A 51 -5.11 24.39 2.70
C VAL A 51 -4.80 24.26 4.18
N PHE A 52 -4.58 25.38 4.89
CA PHE A 52 -4.31 25.36 6.33
C PHE A 52 -4.99 26.55 7.00
N GLU A 53 -5.53 26.34 8.19
CA GLU A 53 -6.21 27.36 8.96
C GLU A 53 -6.00 27.11 10.46
N TRP A 54 -5.67 28.19 11.17
CA TRP A 54 -5.74 28.24 12.62
C TRP A 54 -6.73 29.35 13.03
N ASN A 55 -7.60 29.04 13.99
CA ASN A 55 -8.57 29.96 14.56
C ASN A 55 -8.35 30.14 16.05
N ASN A 56 -8.46 31.36 16.53
CA ASN A 56 -8.47 31.68 17.95
C ASN A 56 -9.75 31.14 18.62
N ASN A 57 -9.71 30.98 19.95
CA ASN A 57 -10.87 30.49 20.72
C ASN A 57 -12.12 31.36 20.46
N GLY A 58 -13.21 30.70 20.05
CA GLY A 58 -14.49 31.37 19.75
C GLY A 58 -14.70 31.74 18.27
N VAL A 59 -13.72 31.51 17.41
CA VAL A 59 -13.86 31.70 15.94
C VAL A 59 -14.19 30.37 15.30
N ASN A 60 -15.30 30.31 14.54
CA ASN A 60 -15.72 29.08 13.87
C ASN A 60 -14.80 28.74 12.69
N PRO A 61 -14.30 27.50 12.58
CA PRO A 61 -13.51 27.04 11.44
C PRO A 61 -14.41 26.97 10.19
N ARG A 62 -13.89 27.39 9.04
CA ARG A 62 -14.59 27.37 7.75
C ARG A 62 -13.74 26.82 6.61
N ALA A 63 -12.65 26.14 6.93
CA ALA A 63 -11.76 25.54 5.94
C ALA A 63 -12.50 24.63 4.96
N GLU A 64 -13.49 23.86 5.43
CA GLU A 64 -14.31 22.98 4.59
C GLU A 64 -15.17 23.76 3.56
N GLU A 65 -15.75 24.90 3.95
CA GLU A 65 -16.56 25.74 3.06
C GLU A 65 -15.71 26.47 2.01
N LEU A 66 -14.41 26.63 2.26
CA LEU A 66 -13.46 27.40 1.45
C LEU A 66 -12.52 26.51 0.63
N LYS A 67 -12.82 25.22 0.50
CA LYS A 67 -11.96 24.24 -0.21
C LYS A 67 -11.91 24.39 -1.73
N SER A 68 -12.79 25.15 -2.35
CA SER A 68 -12.76 25.34 -3.80
C SER A 68 -13.53 26.62 -4.16
N LEU A 69 -12.88 27.76 -4.00
CA LEU A 69 -13.41 29.04 -4.41
C LEU A 69 -12.99 29.34 -5.86
N ASP A 70 -13.85 30.07 -6.60
CA ASP A 70 -13.50 30.59 -7.90
C ASP A 70 -12.39 31.63 -7.76
N SER A 71 -11.40 31.60 -8.66
CA SER A 71 -10.29 32.55 -8.66
C SER A 71 -10.73 34.00 -8.81
N ASN A 72 -11.89 34.26 -9.42
CA ASN A 72 -12.48 35.61 -9.57
C ASN A 72 -12.51 36.42 -8.27
N ILE A 73 -12.47 35.75 -7.11
CA ILE A 73 -12.45 36.40 -5.79
C ILE A 73 -11.14 37.18 -5.59
N VAL A 74 -10.02 36.66 -6.12
CA VAL A 74 -8.67 37.22 -5.92
C VAL A 74 -8.01 37.72 -7.18
N ASP A 75 -8.61 37.51 -8.37
CA ASP A 75 -8.02 37.91 -9.66
C ASP A 75 -7.74 39.43 -9.73
N LYS A 76 -8.52 40.23 -9.04
CA LYS A 76 -8.30 41.68 -8.96
C LYS A 76 -7.16 42.05 -7.98
N TRP A 77 -6.72 41.11 -7.16
CA TRP A 77 -5.59 41.30 -6.24
C TRP A 77 -4.28 40.85 -6.89
N LEU A 78 -4.35 39.96 -7.91
CA LEU A 78 -3.17 39.43 -8.59
C LEU A 78 -2.24 40.54 -9.11
N PRO A 79 -2.72 41.67 -9.72
CA PRO A 79 -1.81 42.75 -10.12
C PRO A 79 -1.03 43.39 -8.97
N THR A 80 -1.64 43.47 -7.79
CA THR A 80 -0.96 43.96 -6.58
C THR A 80 0.11 42.93 -6.14
N TYR A 81 -0.21 41.64 -6.20
CA TYR A 81 0.73 40.58 -5.85
C TYR A 81 1.82 40.35 -6.92
N ASP A 82 1.52 40.59 -8.20
CA ASP A 82 2.52 40.50 -9.28
C ASP A 82 3.62 41.58 -9.12
N SER A 83 3.33 42.70 -8.44
CA SER A 83 4.34 43.67 -8.00
C SER A 83 5.04 43.27 -6.68
N ASN A 84 4.77 42.08 -6.15
CA ASN A 84 5.27 41.57 -4.85
C ASN A 84 4.84 42.42 -3.66
N GLU A 85 3.66 43.04 -3.76
CA GLU A 85 3.11 43.87 -2.71
C GLU A 85 2.10 43.09 -1.84
N ASN A 86 2.09 43.40 -0.56
CA ASN A 86 1.16 42.80 0.40
C ASN A 86 -0.20 43.51 0.35
N VAL A 87 -1.29 42.77 0.54
CA VAL A 87 -2.62 43.36 0.72
C VAL A 87 -2.84 43.65 2.20
N ILE A 88 -3.05 44.91 2.53
CA ILE A 88 -3.35 45.40 3.86
C ILE A 88 -4.68 46.13 3.85
N LEU A 89 -5.66 45.60 4.57
CA LEU A 89 -7.00 46.19 4.68
C LEU A 89 -7.26 46.57 6.14
N ASN A 90 -7.31 47.86 6.39
CA ASN A 90 -7.66 48.39 7.71
C ASN A 90 -9.16 48.30 8.01
N ASN A 91 -9.97 48.26 6.93
CA ASN A 91 -11.41 48.10 7.00
C ASN A 91 -11.87 47.15 5.90
N VAL A 92 -12.63 46.13 6.25
CA VAL A 92 -13.22 45.17 5.29
C VAL A 92 -14.10 45.85 4.23
N GLU A 93 -14.67 47.02 4.52
CA GLU A 93 -15.48 47.81 3.57
C GLU A 93 -14.68 48.19 2.31
N ASP A 94 -13.37 48.38 2.41
CA ASP A 94 -12.49 48.69 1.29
C ASP A 94 -12.47 47.59 0.23
N LEU A 95 -12.81 46.34 0.62
CA LEU A 95 -12.98 45.23 -0.32
C LEU A 95 -14.09 45.42 -1.36
N LYS A 96 -15.10 46.22 -1.04
CA LYS A 96 -16.21 46.48 -1.99
C LYS A 96 -15.75 47.11 -3.30
N GLU A 97 -14.71 47.92 -3.23
CA GLU A 97 -14.13 48.59 -4.41
C GLU A 97 -13.26 47.62 -5.22
N ILE A 98 -12.75 46.54 -4.59
CA ILE A 98 -11.88 45.54 -5.22
C ILE A 98 -12.70 44.38 -5.76
N SER A 99 -13.51 43.72 -4.89
CA SER A 99 -14.33 42.55 -5.23
C SER A 99 -15.52 42.44 -4.27
N VAL A 100 -16.73 42.54 -4.79
CA VAL A 100 -17.97 42.41 -4.03
C VAL A 100 -18.10 40.99 -3.45
N GLU A 101 -17.69 39.98 -4.21
CA GLU A 101 -17.69 38.57 -3.77
C GLU A 101 -16.75 38.37 -2.61
N ALA A 102 -15.52 38.90 -2.69
CA ALA A 102 -14.53 38.81 -1.61
C ALA A 102 -15.04 39.53 -0.35
N TYR A 103 -15.67 40.69 -0.50
CA TYR A 103 -16.30 41.40 0.59
C TYR A 103 -17.36 40.57 1.30
N HIS A 104 -18.29 39.96 0.56
CA HIS A 104 -19.35 39.13 1.13
C HIS A 104 -18.77 37.92 1.89
N GLN A 105 -17.73 37.30 1.35
CA GLN A 105 -17.07 36.17 2.01
C GLN A 105 -16.33 36.60 3.28
N ALA A 106 -15.64 37.75 3.23
CA ALA A 106 -14.93 38.30 4.38
C ALA A 106 -15.89 38.66 5.53
N VAL A 107 -16.98 39.38 5.22
CA VAL A 107 -18.02 39.75 6.21
C VAL A 107 -18.67 38.50 6.81
N LYS A 108 -19.03 37.52 5.96
CA LYS A 108 -19.58 36.21 6.43
C LYS A 108 -18.61 35.47 7.33
N SER A 109 -17.30 35.68 7.18
CA SER A 109 -16.23 35.08 7.98
C SER A 109 -15.85 35.92 9.19
N GLY A 110 -16.54 37.04 9.48
CA GLY A 110 -16.26 37.93 10.63
C GLY A 110 -14.98 38.75 10.48
N VAL A 111 -14.44 38.87 9.26
CA VAL A 111 -13.23 39.64 8.99
C VAL A 111 -13.58 41.14 9.01
N GLN A 112 -12.86 41.88 9.83
CA GLN A 112 -12.93 43.36 9.89
C GLN A 112 -11.67 44.00 9.31
N ARG A 113 -10.53 43.35 9.54
CA ARG A 113 -9.19 43.76 9.08
C ARG A 113 -8.46 42.54 8.50
N LEU A 114 -7.63 42.76 7.49
CA LEU A 114 -6.93 41.68 6.80
C LEU A 114 -5.52 42.12 6.42
N VAL A 115 -4.57 41.23 6.63
CA VAL A 115 -3.23 41.29 6.03
C VAL A 115 -3.01 39.98 5.29
N ALA A 116 -2.62 40.07 4.00
CA ALA A 116 -2.30 38.89 3.21
C ALA A 116 -1.03 39.15 2.39
N SER A 117 -0.13 38.19 2.39
CA SER A 117 1.12 38.20 1.64
C SER A 117 1.10 37.12 0.57
N PRO A 118 1.57 37.40 -0.66
CA PRO A 118 1.69 36.39 -1.69
C PRO A 118 2.76 35.36 -1.33
N ILE A 119 2.56 34.13 -1.77
CA ILE A 119 3.54 33.04 -1.70
C ILE A 119 3.93 32.72 -3.14
N ALA A 120 5.20 32.87 -3.47
CA ALA A 120 5.68 32.69 -4.83
C ALA A 120 6.72 31.57 -4.95
N ASP A 121 6.69 30.85 -6.08
CA ASP A 121 7.71 29.93 -6.51
C ASP A 121 8.23 30.33 -7.88
N ASN A 122 9.55 30.58 -8.01
CA ASN A 122 10.19 31.03 -9.25
C ASN A 122 9.49 32.22 -9.91
N GLY A 123 8.96 33.16 -9.10
CA GLY A 123 8.26 34.36 -9.59
C GLY A 123 6.80 34.14 -10.01
N LYS A 124 6.25 32.93 -9.83
CA LYS A 124 4.84 32.63 -10.04
C LYS A 124 4.13 32.50 -8.69
N ILE A 125 3.03 33.20 -8.52
CA ILE A 125 2.20 33.11 -7.31
C ILE A 125 1.55 31.72 -7.26
N ILE A 126 1.77 31.01 -6.15
CA ILE A 126 1.24 29.66 -5.88
C ILE A 126 0.26 29.62 -4.71
N GLY A 127 0.13 30.73 -3.97
CA GLY A 127 -0.77 30.83 -2.83
C GLY A 127 -0.64 32.14 -2.09
N PHE A 128 -1.30 32.21 -0.93
CA PHE A 128 -1.33 33.39 -0.05
C PHE A 128 -1.31 32.93 1.40
N ILE A 129 -0.57 33.64 2.24
CA ILE A 129 -0.66 33.54 3.71
C ILE A 129 -1.30 34.79 4.25
N GLY A 130 -2.25 34.66 5.18
CA GLY A 130 -2.93 35.84 5.70
C GLY A 130 -3.31 35.72 7.17
N ALA A 131 -3.61 36.88 7.75
CA ALA A 131 -4.08 37.06 9.11
C ALA A 131 -5.29 38.00 9.14
N SER A 132 -6.30 37.67 9.95
CA SER A 132 -7.47 38.55 10.14
C SER A 132 -7.57 39.07 11.55
N ASN A 133 -8.12 40.29 11.67
CA ASN A 133 -8.51 40.97 12.90
C ASN A 133 -7.37 41.16 13.92
N LEU A 134 -6.12 41.29 13.46
CA LEU A 134 -5.00 41.63 14.34
C LEU A 134 -4.94 43.14 14.62
N PRO A 135 -4.26 43.59 15.67
CA PRO A 135 -4.04 44.99 15.96
C PRO A 135 -3.27 45.70 14.84
N GLU A 136 -3.68 46.94 14.50
CA GLU A 136 -3.11 47.70 13.38
C GLU A 136 -1.60 47.97 13.57
N GLU A 137 -1.16 48.20 14.80
CA GLU A 137 0.25 48.40 15.15
C GLU A 137 1.15 47.16 14.87
N LYS A 138 0.55 45.99 14.63
CA LYS A 138 1.26 44.75 14.30
C LYS A 138 1.34 44.45 12.79
N PHE A 139 0.67 45.24 11.95
CA PHE A 139 0.60 44.99 10.50
C PHE A 139 1.98 44.91 9.84
N SER A 140 2.82 45.91 10.04
CA SER A 140 4.17 45.91 9.45
C SER A 140 5.06 44.78 9.97
N GLN A 141 4.85 44.35 11.21
CA GLN A 141 5.62 43.28 11.81
C GLN A 141 5.21 41.92 11.26
N ILE A 142 3.91 41.67 11.08
CA ILE A 142 3.44 40.39 10.53
C ILE A 142 3.79 40.25 9.05
N VAL A 143 3.75 41.33 8.28
CA VAL A 143 4.19 41.34 6.88
C VAL A 143 5.66 40.93 6.79
N THR A 144 6.54 41.60 7.53
CA THR A 144 7.97 41.22 7.57
C THR A 144 8.17 39.78 8.01
N PHE A 145 7.31 39.28 8.89
CA PHE A 145 7.36 37.90 9.33
C PHE A 145 6.90 36.93 8.24
N PHE A 146 5.84 37.24 7.51
CA PHE A 146 5.37 36.45 6.38
C PHE A 146 6.40 36.43 5.25
N ASP A 147 7.03 37.55 4.94
CA ASP A 147 8.11 37.62 3.95
C ASP A 147 9.29 36.68 4.34
N ALA A 148 9.62 36.61 5.64
CA ALA A 148 10.65 35.70 6.15
C ALA A 148 10.23 34.21 6.07
N LEU A 149 8.94 33.90 6.04
CA LEU A 149 8.39 32.56 5.91
C LEU A 149 8.05 32.14 4.48
N ASP A 150 8.04 33.08 3.51
CA ASP A 150 7.58 32.86 2.15
C ASP A 150 8.19 31.59 1.53
N TYR A 151 9.51 31.50 1.46
CA TYR A 151 10.21 30.33 0.92
C TYR A 151 9.83 29.02 1.61
N PHE A 152 9.65 29.07 2.93
CA PHE A 152 9.28 27.90 3.72
C PHE A 152 7.85 27.46 3.41
N VAL A 153 6.89 28.40 3.42
CA VAL A 153 5.48 28.10 3.10
C VAL A 153 5.31 27.70 1.63
N ALA A 154 6.06 28.32 0.72
CA ALA A 154 6.10 27.92 -0.69
C ALA A 154 6.52 26.46 -0.87
N SER A 155 7.64 26.07 -0.23
CA SER A 155 8.13 24.68 -0.30
C SER A 155 7.11 23.69 0.24
N MET A 156 6.32 24.07 1.24
CA MET A 156 5.25 23.26 1.83
C MET A 156 4.07 23.07 0.88
N ILE A 157 3.60 24.14 0.25
CA ILE A 157 2.51 24.08 -0.74
C ILE A 157 2.92 23.19 -1.92
N ILE A 158 4.15 23.33 -2.41
CA ILE A 158 4.68 22.53 -3.53
C ILE A 158 4.76 21.07 -3.14
N ARG A 159 5.26 20.76 -1.94
CA ARG A 159 5.36 19.40 -1.43
C ARG A 159 3.97 18.75 -1.31
N GLU A 160 3.00 19.45 -0.75
CA GLU A 160 1.62 18.96 -0.62
C GLU A 160 0.97 18.73 -2.00
N LYS A 161 1.10 19.69 -2.94
CA LYS A 161 0.62 19.53 -4.32
C LYS A 161 1.28 18.34 -5.02
N SER A 162 2.59 18.18 -4.84
CA SER A 162 3.32 17.06 -5.45
C SER A 162 2.92 15.72 -4.84
N ALA A 163 2.79 15.63 -3.53
CA ALA A 163 2.33 14.44 -2.83
C ALA A 163 0.90 14.06 -3.27
N ARG A 164 0.00 15.05 -3.37
CA ARG A 164 -1.37 14.84 -3.85
C ARG A 164 -1.38 14.35 -5.30
N LYS A 165 -0.61 14.98 -6.17
CA LYS A 165 -0.51 14.58 -7.58
C LYS A 165 0.09 13.18 -7.75
N LEU A 166 1.09 12.84 -6.94
CA LEU A 166 1.64 11.48 -6.90
C LEU A 166 0.61 10.46 -6.41
N ARG A 167 -0.19 10.79 -5.38
CA ARG A 167 -1.29 9.95 -4.92
C ARG A 167 -2.34 9.76 -6.02
N GLU A 168 -2.79 10.84 -6.68
CA GLU A 168 -3.76 10.78 -7.77
C GLU A 168 -3.25 9.94 -8.95
N LEU A 169 -1.98 10.07 -9.33
CA LEU A 169 -1.33 9.22 -10.35
C LEU A 169 -1.19 7.76 -9.89
N SER A 170 -1.08 7.54 -8.58
CA SER A 170 -1.00 6.20 -7.96
C SER A 170 -2.35 5.52 -7.79
N TYR A 171 -3.49 6.13 -8.15
CA TYR A 171 -4.82 5.58 -7.90
C TYR A 171 -5.47 4.86 -9.08
N VAL A 172 -4.85 4.88 -10.24
CA VAL A 172 -5.41 4.29 -11.47
C VAL A 172 -4.63 3.05 -11.87
N ASP A 173 -5.33 1.97 -12.19
CA ASP A 173 -4.74 0.78 -12.80
C ASP A 173 -4.34 1.07 -14.25
N SER A 174 -3.07 0.90 -14.57
CA SER A 174 -2.49 1.26 -15.88
C SER A 174 -3.02 0.43 -17.04
N LEU A 175 -3.53 -0.79 -16.78
CA LEU A 175 -4.06 -1.67 -17.81
C LEU A 175 -5.52 -1.35 -18.11
N THR A 176 -6.36 -1.24 -17.09
CA THR A 176 -7.82 -1.16 -17.23
C THR A 176 -8.38 0.25 -17.10
N ASN A 177 -7.57 1.21 -16.62
CA ASN A 177 -7.97 2.59 -16.34
C ASN A 177 -9.09 2.70 -15.27
N LEU A 178 -9.39 1.64 -14.53
CA LEU A 178 -10.18 1.68 -13.30
C LEU A 178 -9.35 2.23 -12.14
N TYR A 179 -9.98 2.51 -11.03
CA TYR A 179 -9.22 2.75 -9.81
C TYR A 179 -8.53 1.45 -9.35
N ASN A 180 -7.35 1.60 -8.73
CA ASN A 180 -6.59 0.48 -8.24
C ASN A 180 -6.87 0.19 -6.75
N ARG A 181 -6.16 -0.78 -6.18
CA ARG A 181 -6.28 -1.19 -4.79
C ARG A 181 -6.03 -0.05 -3.80
N ASN A 182 -5.08 0.87 -4.07
CA ASN A 182 -4.80 1.99 -3.18
C ASN A 182 -6.01 2.92 -3.05
N LYS A 183 -6.65 3.23 -4.18
CA LYS A 183 -7.87 4.04 -4.18
C LYS A 183 -9.03 3.33 -3.51
N PHE A 184 -9.17 2.02 -3.71
CA PHE A 184 -10.16 1.19 -3.02
C PHE A 184 -10.00 1.29 -1.50
N THR A 185 -8.78 1.11 -0.97
CA THR A 185 -8.51 1.21 0.47
C THR A 185 -8.82 2.60 1.03
N GLU A 186 -8.41 3.67 0.34
CA GLU A 186 -8.73 5.03 0.77
C GLU A 186 -10.23 5.32 0.79
N ASP A 187 -10.95 4.87 -0.24
CA ASP A 187 -12.40 5.09 -0.32
C ASP A 187 -13.16 4.26 0.72
N THR A 188 -12.73 3.04 1.04
CA THR A 188 -13.31 2.24 2.14
C THR A 188 -13.12 2.93 3.49
N GLU A 189 -11.92 3.44 3.78
CA GLU A 189 -11.67 4.22 5.01
C GLU A 189 -12.51 5.51 5.07
N ARG A 190 -12.67 6.20 3.94
CA ARG A 190 -13.49 7.40 3.85
C ARG A 190 -14.97 7.09 4.11
N ILE A 191 -15.48 5.96 3.58
CA ILE A 191 -16.86 5.51 3.79
C ILE A 191 -17.09 5.17 5.26
N MET A 192 -16.16 4.46 5.92
CA MET A 192 -16.24 4.16 7.35
C MET A 192 -16.34 5.41 8.23
N LYS A 193 -15.55 6.44 7.90
CA LYS A 193 -15.50 7.71 8.66
C LYS A 193 -16.61 8.68 8.27
N GLY A 194 -17.35 8.38 7.20
CA GLY A 194 -18.38 9.24 6.62
C GLY A 194 -19.74 9.12 7.29
N ARG A 195 -20.75 9.73 6.62
CA ARG A 195 -22.15 9.59 7.04
C ARG A 195 -22.60 8.16 6.78
N ASN A 196 -23.22 7.53 7.78
CA ASN A 196 -23.81 6.21 7.60
C ASN A 196 -24.97 6.22 6.59
N CYS A 197 -24.88 5.39 5.56
CA CYS A 197 -25.88 5.28 4.50
C CYS A 197 -25.88 3.90 3.85
N GLY A 198 -26.78 3.66 2.89
CA GLY A 198 -26.83 2.41 2.15
C GLY A 198 -25.59 2.17 1.30
N LEU A 199 -25.01 0.99 1.38
CA LEU A 199 -23.83 0.55 0.65
C LEU A 199 -24.10 -0.76 -0.09
N GLY A 200 -23.91 -0.77 -1.42
CA GLY A 200 -23.88 -1.97 -2.24
C GLY A 200 -22.46 -2.30 -2.65
N VAL A 201 -22.03 -3.53 -2.43
CA VAL A 201 -20.73 -4.05 -2.85
C VAL A 201 -20.93 -5.17 -3.87
N LEU A 202 -20.21 -5.09 -4.99
CA LEU A 202 -20.13 -6.13 -6.01
C LEU A 202 -18.67 -6.56 -6.12
N TYR A 203 -18.38 -7.84 -5.89
CA TYR A 203 -17.07 -8.46 -6.02
C TYR A 203 -17.06 -9.40 -7.24
N MET A 204 -16.00 -9.36 -8.04
CA MET A 204 -15.94 -10.08 -9.31
C MET A 204 -14.54 -10.64 -9.54
N ASP A 205 -14.49 -11.79 -10.21
CA ASP A 205 -13.25 -12.47 -10.60
C ASP A 205 -13.36 -13.04 -12.01
N LEU A 206 -12.35 -12.78 -12.86
CA LEU A 206 -12.29 -13.33 -14.22
C LEU A 206 -11.86 -14.80 -14.20
N ASN A 207 -12.77 -15.69 -14.54
CA ASN A 207 -12.51 -17.12 -14.57
C ASN A 207 -11.53 -17.52 -15.68
N GLY A 208 -10.48 -18.26 -15.31
CA GLY A 208 -9.55 -18.88 -16.27
C GLY A 208 -8.61 -17.90 -16.97
N LEU A 209 -8.24 -16.77 -16.34
CA LEU A 209 -7.28 -15.80 -16.90
C LEU A 209 -5.97 -16.49 -17.33
N LYS A 210 -5.48 -17.45 -16.54
CA LYS A 210 -4.27 -18.21 -16.88
C LYS A 210 -4.45 -19.01 -18.17
N GLU A 211 -5.59 -19.67 -18.34
CA GLU A 211 -5.91 -20.44 -19.58
C GLU A 211 -6.02 -19.52 -20.80
N ILE A 212 -6.54 -18.30 -20.61
CA ILE A 212 -6.61 -17.29 -21.67
C ILE A 212 -5.18 -16.89 -22.05
N ASN A 213 -4.31 -16.65 -21.06
CA ASN A 213 -2.91 -16.32 -21.28
C ASN A 213 -2.15 -17.46 -21.96
N ASP A 214 -2.35 -18.71 -21.54
CA ASP A 214 -1.70 -19.89 -22.12
C ASP A 214 -2.12 -20.11 -23.58
N LYS A 215 -3.38 -19.78 -23.94
CA LYS A 215 -3.91 -19.96 -25.32
C LYS A 215 -3.63 -18.79 -26.24
N SER A 216 -3.66 -17.55 -25.72
CA SER A 216 -3.66 -16.32 -26.53
C SER A 216 -2.51 -15.36 -26.18
N GLY A 217 -1.58 -15.81 -25.31
CA GLY A 217 -0.52 -14.99 -24.76
C GLY A 217 -1.04 -13.94 -23.76
N HIS A 218 -0.14 -13.25 -23.06
CA HIS A 218 -0.49 -12.20 -22.10
C HIS A 218 -1.37 -11.09 -22.71
N ARG A 219 -1.16 -10.76 -23.99
CA ARG A 219 -2.03 -9.80 -24.70
C ARG A 219 -3.50 -10.23 -24.75
N GLY A 220 -3.77 -11.55 -24.79
CA GLY A 220 -5.13 -12.08 -24.75
C GLY A 220 -5.80 -11.84 -23.39
N GLY A 221 -5.08 -12.07 -22.31
CA GLY A 221 -5.54 -11.77 -20.96
C GLY A 221 -5.75 -10.28 -20.72
N ASP A 222 -4.82 -9.43 -21.19
CA ASP A 222 -4.95 -7.98 -21.11
C ASP A 222 -6.20 -7.46 -21.82
N CYS A 223 -6.52 -8.00 -23.00
CA CYS A 223 -7.77 -7.67 -23.69
C CYS A 223 -8.99 -8.09 -22.89
N ALA A 224 -8.98 -9.31 -22.30
CA ALA A 224 -10.09 -9.78 -21.47
C ALA A 224 -10.35 -8.86 -20.28
N LEU A 225 -9.29 -8.44 -19.57
CA LEU A 225 -9.38 -7.54 -18.44
C LEU A 225 -9.91 -6.16 -18.84
N LYS A 226 -9.48 -5.62 -19.99
CA LYS A 226 -9.97 -4.33 -20.52
C LYS A 226 -11.43 -4.39 -20.95
N ASP A 227 -11.84 -5.48 -21.61
CA ASP A 227 -13.23 -5.68 -22.06
C ASP A 227 -14.18 -5.72 -20.84
N ILE A 228 -13.81 -6.46 -19.78
CA ILE A 228 -14.59 -6.53 -18.53
C ILE A 228 -14.64 -5.15 -17.84
N ALA A 229 -13.50 -4.47 -17.71
CA ALA A 229 -13.44 -3.15 -17.13
C ALA A 229 -14.35 -2.14 -17.84
N SER A 230 -14.44 -2.22 -19.17
CA SER A 230 -15.32 -1.36 -19.96
C SER A 230 -16.79 -1.59 -19.62
N VAL A 231 -17.23 -2.85 -19.49
CA VAL A 231 -18.61 -3.19 -19.11
C VAL A 231 -18.92 -2.77 -17.67
N ILE A 232 -17.94 -2.87 -16.76
CA ILE A 232 -18.09 -2.39 -15.37
C ILE A 232 -18.32 -0.87 -15.37
N VAL A 233 -17.51 -0.11 -16.10
CA VAL A 233 -17.65 1.36 -16.20
C VAL A 233 -18.98 1.76 -16.82
N GLU A 234 -19.43 1.08 -17.87
CA GLU A 234 -20.74 1.33 -18.51
C GLU A 234 -21.90 1.13 -17.53
N SER A 235 -21.79 0.09 -16.66
CA SER A 235 -22.89 -0.27 -15.76
C SER A 235 -22.92 0.54 -14.46
N PHE A 236 -21.75 0.88 -13.89
CA PHE A 236 -21.64 1.46 -12.56
C PHE A 236 -20.94 2.83 -12.54
N GLY A 237 -20.24 3.20 -13.60
CA GLY A 237 -19.37 4.38 -13.65
C GLY A 237 -17.96 4.09 -13.10
N LYS A 238 -16.98 4.88 -13.57
CA LYS A 238 -15.57 4.75 -13.14
C LYS A 238 -15.40 5.02 -11.65
N GLU A 239 -16.16 6.00 -11.13
CA GLU A 239 -16.02 6.52 -9.75
C GLU A 239 -16.26 5.48 -8.66
N CYS A 240 -16.96 4.40 -9.01
CA CYS A 240 -17.31 3.32 -8.09
C CYS A 240 -16.55 2.01 -8.37
N SER A 241 -15.61 2.00 -9.35
CA SER A 241 -15.10 0.78 -9.96
C SER A 241 -13.60 0.64 -9.76
N TYR A 242 -13.19 -0.51 -9.22
CA TYR A 242 -11.82 -0.79 -8.79
C TYR A 242 -11.32 -2.10 -9.36
N ARG A 243 -10.03 -2.17 -9.69
CA ARG A 243 -9.30 -3.41 -9.89
C ARG A 243 -8.37 -3.61 -8.69
N VAL A 244 -8.68 -4.63 -7.87
CA VAL A 244 -8.00 -4.85 -6.57
C VAL A 244 -6.96 -5.97 -6.61
N GLY A 245 -6.98 -6.80 -7.65
CA GLY A 245 -6.07 -7.92 -7.87
C GLY A 245 -5.79 -8.13 -9.35
N GLY A 246 -5.09 -9.21 -9.70
CA GLY A 246 -4.78 -9.55 -11.10
C GLY A 246 -6.02 -9.71 -11.96
N ASP A 247 -6.98 -10.51 -11.51
CA ASP A 247 -8.27 -10.84 -12.14
C ASP A 247 -9.48 -10.38 -11.33
N GLU A 248 -9.27 -9.66 -10.22
CA GLU A 248 -10.30 -9.25 -9.27
C GLU A 248 -10.73 -7.80 -9.48
N PHE A 249 -12.05 -7.59 -9.51
CA PHE A 249 -12.67 -6.27 -9.62
C PHE A 249 -13.69 -6.08 -8.51
N VAL A 250 -13.82 -4.85 -8.02
CA VAL A 250 -14.79 -4.46 -7.00
C VAL A 250 -15.55 -3.22 -7.44
N VAL A 251 -16.84 -3.15 -7.11
CA VAL A 251 -17.65 -1.95 -7.25
C VAL A 251 -18.23 -1.59 -5.88
N LEU A 252 -18.06 -0.32 -5.48
CA LEU A 252 -18.63 0.26 -4.26
C LEU A 252 -19.70 1.28 -4.63
N CYS A 253 -20.97 0.93 -4.46
CA CYS A 253 -22.09 1.86 -4.66
C CYS A 253 -22.51 2.45 -3.31
N TYR A 254 -22.02 3.64 -3.02
CA TYR A 254 -22.32 4.40 -1.81
C TYR A 254 -23.57 5.26 -1.98
N ASP A 255 -24.34 5.50 -0.92
CA ASP A 255 -25.59 6.25 -0.89
C ASP A 255 -26.66 5.70 -1.88
N THR A 256 -26.79 4.39 -1.94
CA THR A 256 -27.75 3.67 -2.80
C THR A 256 -28.78 2.92 -1.95
N ASN A 257 -29.83 2.42 -2.61
CA ASN A 257 -30.79 1.52 -1.96
C ASN A 257 -30.77 0.11 -2.58
N ASP A 258 -31.26 -0.87 -1.82
CA ASP A 258 -31.20 -2.28 -2.21
C ASP A 258 -31.84 -2.57 -3.57
N LYS A 259 -33.00 -1.96 -3.87
CA LYS A 259 -33.71 -2.19 -5.13
C LYS A 259 -32.92 -1.66 -6.33
N GLU A 260 -32.38 -0.47 -6.21
CA GLU A 260 -31.59 0.18 -7.27
C GLU A 260 -30.28 -0.58 -7.51
N PHE A 261 -29.56 -0.92 -6.44
CA PHE A 261 -28.33 -1.67 -6.52
C PHE A 261 -28.55 -3.07 -7.14
N THR A 262 -29.54 -3.82 -6.64
CA THR A 262 -29.87 -5.16 -7.16
C THR A 262 -30.29 -5.11 -8.63
N ALA A 263 -31.03 -4.08 -9.05
CA ALA A 263 -31.41 -3.90 -10.47
C ALA A 263 -30.18 -3.66 -11.36
N LYS A 264 -29.24 -2.82 -10.93
CA LYS A 264 -27.97 -2.58 -11.65
C LYS A 264 -27.12 -3.86 -11.76
N VAL A 265 -27.01 -4.61 -10.65
CA VAL A 265 -26.26 -5.88 -10.65
C VAL A 265 -26.92 -6.91 -11.59
N THR A 266 -28.24 -6.97 -11.61
CA THR A 266 -28.97 -7.88 -12.50
C THR A 266 -28.75 -7.54 -13.97
N ALA A 267 -28.81 -6.25 -14.33
CA ALA A 267 -28.53 -5.78 -15.68
C ALA A 267 -27.07 -6.07 -16.09
N PHE A 268 -26.12 -5.81 -15.20
CA PHE A 268 -24.70 -6.12 -15.39
C PHE A 268 -24.45 -7.62 -15.62
N ARG A 269 -25.09 -8.51 -14.83
CA ARG A 269 -24.98 -9.96 -15.01
C ARG A 269 -25.43 -10.41 -16.41
N ASN A 270 -26.49 -9.81 -16.94
CA ASN A 270 -26.94 -10.13 -18.30
C ASN A 270 -25.88 -9.72 -19.33
N LEU A 271 -25.31 -8.51 -19.24
CA LEU A 271 -24.26 -8.05 -20.14
C LEU A 271 -23.02 -8.95 -20.09
N ILE A 272 -22.53 -9.28 -18.88
CA ILE A 272 -21.37 -10.16 -18.70
C ILE A 272 -21.66 -11.58 -19.23
N SER A 273 -22.89 -12.10 -19.11
CA SER A 273 -23.24 -13.44 -19.58
C SER A 273 -23.12 -13.60 -21.10
N GLU A 274 -23.28 -12.51 -21.86
CA GLU A 274 -23.17 -12.44 -23.30
C GLU A 274 -21.71 -12.36 -23.80
N MET A 275 -20.77 -12.04 -22.90
CA MET A 275 -19.35 -11.95 -23.24
C MET A 275 -18.74 -13.34 -23.47
N LYS A 276 -17.65 -13.37 -24.26
CA LYS A 276 -16.83 -14.58 -24.47
C LYS A 276 -16.09 -15.02 -23.20
N TYR A 277 -15.85 -14.10 -22.26
CA TYR A 277 -15.21 -14.38 -20.99
C TYR A 277 -16.26 -14.69 -19.92
N LYS A 278 -15.89 -15.45 -18.93
CA LYS A 278 -16.76 -15.78 -17.79
C LYS A 278 -16.23 -15.13 -16.53
N VAL A 279 -17.11 -14.49 -15.79
CA VAL A 279 -16.81 -13.75 -14.57
C VAL A 279 -17.67 -14.33 -13.46
N SER A 280 -17.04 -14.66 -12.34
CA SER A 280 -17.73 -15.03 -11.11
C SER A 280 -18.11 -13.78 -10.35
N ILE A 281 -19.33 -13.73 -9.82
CA ILE A 281 -19.95 -12.52 -9.28
C ILE A 281 -20.61 -12.80 -7.94
N GLY A 282 -20.18 -12.06 -6.90
CA GLY A 282 -20.86 -11.98 -5.63
C GLY A 282 -21.24 -10.55 -5.28
N PHE A 283 -22.37 -10.36 -4.64
CA PHE A 283 -22.78 -9.03 -4.22
C PHE A 283 -23.53 -9.03 -2.89
N HIS A 284 -23.41 -7.93 -2.19
CA HIS A 284 -24.15 -7.70 -0.96
C HIS A 284 -24.55 -6.22 -0.84
N TYR A 285 -25.70 -5.98 -0.20
CA TYR A 285 -26.20 -4.67 0.15
C TYR A 285 -26.40 -4.59 1.67
N SER A 286 -25.92 -3.49 2.27
CA SER A 286 -26.22 -3.13 3.65
C SER A 286 -26.84 -1.74 3.72
N LYS A 287 -27.78 -1.56 4.65
CA LYS A 287 -28.30 -0.22 4.98
C LYS A 287 -27.34 0.60 5.81
N ASP A 288 -26.34 -0.07 6.36
CA ASP A 288 -25.33 0.48 7.27
C ASP A 288 -23.94 0.31 6.63
N SER A 289 -23.28 1.43 6.34
CA SER A 289 -21.93 1.46 5.77
C SER A 289 -20.82 1.51 6.83
N SER A 290 -21.17 1.51 8.12
CA SER A 290 -20.17 1.60 9.20
C SER A 290 -19.30 0.34 9.32
N ASP A 291 -19.81 -0.82 8.88
CA ASP A 291 -19.06 -2.07 8.82
C ASP A 291 -18.85 -2.53 7.37
N ILE A 292 -18.17 -1.67 6.59
CA ILE A 292 -17.90 -1.92 5.17
C ILE A 292 -17.09 -3.21 4.97
N ASP A 293 -16.19 -3.56 5.89
CA ASP A 293 -15.34 -4.75 5.77
C ASP A 293 -16.18 -6.03 5.78
N GLU A 294 -17.21 -6.09 6.64
CA GLU A 294 -18.15 -7.22 6.64
C GLU A 294 -18.99 -7.27 5.36
N VAL A 295 -19.40 -6.11 4.82
CA VAL A 295 -20.15 -6.04 3.56
C VAL A 295 -19.30 -6.54 2.38
N ILE A 296 -18.02 -6.15 2.32
CA ILE A 296 -17.06 -6.62 1.32
C ILE A 296 -16.86 -8.12 1.46
N LYS A 297 -16.62 -8.61 2.67
CA LYS A 297 -16.41 -10.04 2.97
C LYS A 297 -17.59 -10.90 2.50
N ILE A 298 -18.84 -10.50 2.80
CA ILE A 298 -20.04 -11.22 2.35
C ILE A 298 -20.15 -11.22 0.82
N ALA A 299 -19.79 -10.11 0.14
CA ALA A 299 -19.81 -10.04 -1.31
C ALA A 299 -18.74 -10.97 -1.93
N ASP A 300 -17.54 -10.99 -1.37
CA ASP A 300 -16.44 -11.88 -1.78
C ASP A 300 -16.80 -13.36 -1.56
N GLU A 301 -17.36 -13.74 -0.41
CA GLU A 301 -17.83 -15.09 -0.14
C GLU A 301 -18.86 -15.56 -1.18
N LYS A 302 -19.78 -14.68 -1.58
CA LYS A 302 -20.78 -15.01 -2.64
C LYS A 302 -20.14 -15.14 -4.02
N MET A 303 -19.17 -14.29 -4.37
CA MET A 303 -18.40 -14.41 -5.61
C MET A 303 -17.66 -15.75 -5.64
N TYR A 304 -17.05 -16.12 -4.54
CA TYR A 304 -16.36 -17.38 -4.40
C TYR A 304 -17.31 -18.59 -4.56
N GLN A 305 -18.55 -18.53 -4.05
CA GLN A 305 -19.56 -19.57 -4.29
C GLN A 305 -19.97 -19.66 -5.78
N ASP A 306 -20.10 -18.52 -6.46
CA ASP A 306 -20.41 -18.47 -7.89
C ASP A 306 -19.24 -19.05 -8.72
N LYS A 307 -17.98 -18.76 -8.32
CA LYS A 307 -16.77 -19.32 -8.90
C LYS A 307 -16.74 -20.86 -8.77
N LYS A 308 -17.10 -21.37 -7.59
CA LYS A 308 -17.26 -22.82 -7.35
C LYS A 308 -18.30 -23.45 -8.29
N TYR A 309 -19.46 -22.81 -8.44
CA TYR A 309 -20.54 -23.30 -9.29
C TYR A 309 -20.13 -23.33 -10.76
N TYR A 310 -19.44 -22.28 -11.24
CA TYR A 310 -18.93 -22.21 -12.61
C TYR A 310 -18.01 -23.38 -12.95
N TYR A 311 -17.00 -23.63 -12.14
CA TYR A 311 -16.02 -24.68 -12.42
C TYR A 311 -16.57 -26.11 -12.25
N ARG A 312 -17.54 -26.28 -11.35
CA ARG A 312 -18.24 -27.58 -11.15
C ARG A 312 -19.03 -27.99 -12.37
N ASN A 313 -19.65 -27.04 -13.06
CA ASN A 313 -20.56 -27.34 -14.19
C ASN A 313 -19.84 -27.39 -15.54
N ASN A 314 -18.67 -26.77 -15.68
CA ASN A 314 -18.00 -26.71 -16.99
C ASN A 314 -16.92 -27.80 -17.21
N GLY A 315 -16.81 -28.77 -16.31
CA GLY A 315 -15.96 -29.97 -16.52
C GLY A 315 -14.47 -29.68 -16.68
N GLN A 316 -14.06 -28.45 -16.44
CA GLN A 316 -12.67 -28.01 -16.60
C GLN A 316 -11.90 -28.22 -15.32
N SER A 317 -10.97 -29.10 -15.44
CA SER A 317 -9.70 -29.40 -14.77
C SER A 317 -9.76 -30.08 -13.41
N ALA A 318 -8.97 -31.14 -13.31
CA ALA A 318 -8.43 -31.75 -12.10
C ALA A 318 -7.96 -30.70 -11.05
N ARG A 319 -7.42 -29.58 -11.51
CA ARG A 319 -6.94 -28.46 -10.71
C ARG A 319 -8.02 -27.76 -9.86
N TYR A 320 -9.28 -27.67 -10.38
CA TYR A 320 -10.36 -27.01 -9.63
C TYR A 320 -11.10 -27.97 -8.68
N ARG A 321 -11.20 -29.24 -9.02
CA ARG A 321 -11.57 -30.28 -8.07
C ARG A 321 -10.58 -30.28 -6.90
N PHE A 322 -9.31 -30.20 -7.24
CA PHE A 322 -8.24 -30.07 -6.27
C PHE A 322 -8.41 -28.85 -5.35
N TYR A 323 -8.70 -27.65 -5.90
CA TYR A 323 -8.90 -26.43 -5.08
C TYR A 323 -10.10 -26.56 -4.11
N ASN A 324 -11.20 -27.19 -4.55
CA ASN A 324 -12.35 -27.45 -3.69
C ASN A 324 -12.08 -28.50 -2.61
N ASP A 325 -11.44 -29.59 -2.97
CA ASP A 325 -11.11 -30.66 -2.05
C ASP A 325 -10.00 -30.19 -1.06
N THR A 326 -9.05 -29.43 -1.56
CA THR A 326 -8.01 -28.77 -0.76
C THR A 326 -8.61 -27.75 0.21
N PHE A 327 -9.51 -26.87 -0.22
CA PHE A 327 -10.17 -25.90 0.66
C PHE A 327 -10.97 -26.60 1.78
N VAL A 328 -11.71 -27.66 1.44
CA VAL A 328 -12.42 -28.49 2.43
C VAL A 328 -11.43 -29.23 3.33
N SER A 329 -10.33 -29.71 2.80
CA SER A 329 -9.28 -30.45 3.55
C SER A 329 -8.58 -29.54 4.57
N PHE A 330 -8.41 -28.24 4.26
CA PHE A 330 -7.78 -27.27 5.15
C PHE A 330 -8.77 -26.43 5.95
N SER A 331 -10.08 -26.71 5.86
CA SER A 331 -11.14 -25.94 6.51
C SER A 331 -11.20 -26.06 8.04
N THR A 332 -10.56 -27.08 8.61
CA THR A 332 -10.52 -27.29 10.06
C THR A 332 -9.12 -27.73 10.52
N GLN A 333 -8.79 -27.34 11.75
CA GLN A 333 -7.52 -27.77 12.36
C GLN A 333 -7.38 -29.28 12.47
N GLU A 334 -8.50 -30.02 12.70
CA GLU A 334 -8.49 -31.48 12.82
C GLU A 334 -8.08 -32.14 11.49
N LYS A 335 -8.66 -31.68 10.37
CA LYS A 335 -8.30 -32.21 9.05
C LYS A 335 -6.86 -31.90 8.70
N LEU A 336 -6.39 -30.70 8.99
CA LEU A 336 -5.00 -30.32 8.72
C LEU A 336 -4.02 -31.13 9.58
N LYS A 337 -4.32 -31.36 10.86
CA LYS A 337 -3.54 -32.26 11.73
C LYS A 337 -3.42 -33.66 11.14
N LYS A 338 -4.53 -34.19 10.61
CA LYS A 338 -4.52 -35.51 9.97
C LYS A 338 -3.58 -35.54 8.75
N LEU A 339 -3.65 -34.54 7.86
CA LEU A 339 -2.76 -34.46 6.70
C LEU A 339 -1.28 -34.31 7.07
N ILE A 340 -0.98 -33.58 8.15
CA ILE A 340 0.37 -33.48 8.71
C ILE A 340 0.82 -34.85 9.22
N GLN A 341 -0.01 -35.57 9.96
CA GLN A 341 0.31 -36.94 10.48
C GLN A 341 0.48 -37.97 9.36
N GLU A 342 -0.20 -37.78 8.22
CA GLU A 342 -0.09 -38.61 7.03
C GLU A 342 1.11 -38.24 6.15
N GLU A 343 1.98 -37.34 6.64
CA GLU A 343 3.20 -36.87 5.95
C GLU A 343 2.92 -36.30 4.53
N ARG A 344 1.74 -35.69 4.35
CA ARG A 344 1.35 -35.09 3.06
C ARG A 344 2.06 -33.79 2.75
N PHE A 345 2.71 -33.19 3.73
CA PHE A 345 3.52 -31.98 3.57
C PHE A 345 5.00 -32.32 3.63
N VAL A 346 5.77 -31.79 2.69
CA VAL A 346 7.21 -31.94 2.62
C VAL A 346 7.89 -30.60 2.39
N ILE A 347 9.14 -30.48 2.79
CA ILE A 347 9.91 -29.27 2.60
C ILE A 347 10.92 -29.50 1.48
N TRP A 348 10.90 -28.63 0.51
CA TRP A 348 11.90 -28.52 -0.53
C TRP A 348 12.79 -27.32 -0.25
N PHE A 349 14.01 -27.35 -0.79
CA PHE A 349 14.95 -26.26 -0.65
C PHE A 349 15.32 -25.72 -2.03
N GLN A 350 15.36 -24.39 -2.16
CA GLN A 350 15.90 -23.72 -3.32
C GLN A 350 17.17 -22.98 -2.93
N PRO A 351 18.32 -23.26 -3.59
CA PRO A 351 19.59 -22.63 -3.25
C PRO A 351 19.62 -21.17 -3.71
N ARG A 352 20.36 -20.35 -2.94
CA ARG A 352 20.73 -18.97 -3.25
C ARG A 352 22.22 -18.88 -3.47
N PHE A 353 22.60 -18.00 -4.37
CA PHE A 353 24.00 -17.80 -4.79
C PHE A 353 24.41 -16.35 -4.63
N SER A 354 25.63 -16.13 -4.18
CA SER A 354 26.23 -14.81 -4.14
C SER A 354 26.38 -14.25 -5.57
N ALA A 355 25.87 -13.05 -5.79
CA ALA A 355 26.00 -12.38 -7.06
C ALA A 355 27.44 -11.86 -7.30
N ILE A 356 28.31 -11.87 -6.28
CA ILE A 356 29.69 -11.38 -6.35
C ILE A 356 30.60 -12.45 -6.95
N ASP A 357 30.59 -13.66 -6.39
CA ASP A 357 31.50 -14.75 -6.71
C ASP A 357 30.82 -16.02 -7.27
N GLY A 358 29.48 -16.07 -7.24
CA GLY A 358 28.70 -17.21 -7.74
C GLY A 358 28.67 -18.41 -6.79
N GLU A 359 29.17 -18.26 -5.56
CA GLU A 359 29.20 -19.35 -4.60
C GLU A 359 27.85 -19.55 -3.88
N PHE A 360 27.57 -20.76 -3.47
CA PHE A 360 26.38 -21.09 -2.66
C PHE A 360 26.43 -20.34 -1.32
N CYS A 361 25.41 -19.52 -1.02
CA CYS A 361 25.39 -18.66 0.17
C CYS A 361 24.19 -18.86 1.09
N GLY A 362 23.13 -19.53 0.65
CA GLY A 362 21.94 -19.78 1.45
C GLY A 362 20.87 -20.56 0.71
N SER A 363 19.74 -20.80 1.33
CA SER A 363 18.60 -21.45 0.68
C SER A 363 17.27 -20.96 1.24
N GLU A 364 16.21 -21.22 0.50
CA GLU A 364 14.83 -20.99 0.94
C GLU A 364 14.09 -22.31 1.10
N ALA A 365 13.43 -22.47 2.26
CA ALA A 365 12.58 -23.62 2.56
C ALA A 365 11.17 -23.39 2.00
N LEU A 366 10.76 -24.26 1.11
CA LEU A 366 9.52 -24.15 0.35
C LEU A 366 8.63 -25.36 0.62
N ILE A 367 7.51 -25.15 1.30
CA ILE A 367 6.52 -26.20 1.56
C ILE A 367 5.93 -26.75 0.25
N ARG A 368 5.69 -28.06 0.19
CA ARG A 368 4.96 -28.74 -0.88
C ARG A 368 3.90 -29.63 -0.26
N TYR A 369 2.76 -29.74 -0.92
CA TYR A 369 1.69 -30.62 -0.50
C TYR A 369 1.51 -31.72 -1.56
N PHE A 370 1.41 -32.97 -1.13
CA PHE A 370 1.03 -34.10 -1.96
C PHE A 370 -0.45 -34.39 -1.79
N ASP A 371 -1.21 -34.31 -2.88
CA ASP A 371 -2.63 -34.66 -2.86
C ASP A 371 -2.84 -36.20 -2.74
N GLU A 372 -4.09 -36.65 -2.82
CA GLU A 372 -4.43 -38.07 -2.72
C GLU A 372 -3.86 -38.91 -3.86
N ASP A 373 -3.58 -38.28 -5.02
CA ASP A 373 -2.98 -38.90 -6.20
C ASP A 373 -1.44 -38.78 -6.22
N ASP A 374 -0.82 -38.38 -5.11
CA ASP A 374 0.60 -38.08 -4.94
C ASP A 374 1.12 -37.01 -5.93
N THR A 375 0.24 -36.10 -6.37
CA THR A 375 0.62 -34.96 -7.20
C THR A 375 1.10 -33.80 -6.32
N ILE A 376 2.21 -33.16 -6.74
CA ILE A 376 2.77 -32.01 -6.01
C ILE A 376 1.94 -30.77 -6.30
N VAL A 377 1.50 -30.12 -5.24
CA VAL A 377 0.70 -28.89 -5.26
C VAL A 377 1.53 -27.72 -4.79
N SER A 378 1.40 -26.60 -5.51
CA SER A 378 2.10 -25.35 -5.19
C SER A 378 1.53 -24.68 -3.95
N PRO A 379 2.36 -24.04 -3.10
CA PRO A 379 1.91 -23.21 -1.98
C PRO A 379 0.88 -22.15 -2.40
N MET A 380 1.03 -21.56 -3.58
CA MET A 380 0.08 -20.57 -4.13
C MET A 380 -1.35 -21.12 -4.31
N ASP A 381 -1.49 -22.45 -4.40
CA ASP A 381 -2.79 -23.10 -4.60
C ASP A 381 -3.47 -23.45 -3.26
N PHE A 382 -2.75 -23.54 -2.11
CA PHE A 382 -3.33 -23.97 -0.84
C PHE A 382 -3.11 -23.02 0.35
N ILE A 383 -2.03 -22.23 0.38
CA ILE A 383 -1.78 -21.27 1.47
C ILE A 383 -2.92 -20.24 1.62
N PRO A 384 -3.47 -19.64 0.54
CA PRO A 384 -4.59 -18.70 0.68
C PRO A 384 -5.82 -19.33 1.35
N ALA A 385 -6.09 -20.62 1.10
CA ALA A 385 -7.18 -21.33 1.76
C ALA A 385 -6.93 -21.52 3.26
N MET A 386 -5.67 -21.73 3.66
CA MET A 386 -5.29 -21.85 5.06
C MET A 386 -5.31 -20.50 5.79
N GLU A 387 -4.90 -19.42 5.13
CA GLU A 387 -5.01 -18.05 5.65
C GLU A 387 -6.48 -17.69 5.89
N TYR A 388 -7.34 -17.95 4.92
CA TYR A 388 -8.79 -17.72 5.03
C TYR A 388 -9.43 -18.50 6.18
N ASN A 389 -9.02 -19.76 6.39
CA ASN A 389 -9.54 -20.61 7.47
C ASN A 389 -8.78 -20.43 8.80
N GLU A 390 -7.87 -19.47 8.90
CA GLU A 390 -7.03 -19.20 10.07
C GLU A 390 -6.21 -20.41 10.54
N THR A 391 -5.92 -21.35 9.63
CA THR A 391 -5.15 -22.58 9.93
C THR A 391 -3.69 -22.52 9.51
N VAL A 392 -3.28 -21.50 8.76
CA VAL A 392 -1.92 -21.35 8.19
C VAL A 392 -0.82 -21.44 9.24
N HIS A 393 -1.06 -20.96 10.46
CA HIS A 393 -0.10 -21.03 11.57
C HIS A 393 0.41 -22.45 11.88
N MET A 394 -0.41 -23.46 11.62
CA MET A 394 -0.02 -24.87 11.85
C MET A 394 1.06 -25.30 10.86
N ILE A 395 0.97 -24.80 9.62
CA ILE A 395 1.96 -25.07 8.59
C ILE A 395 3.23 -24.24 8.80
N ASP A 396 3.09 -22.98 9.17
CA ASP A 396 4.25 -22.12 9.45
C ASP A 396 5.11 -22.72 10.56
N PHE A 397 4.51 -23.13 11.69
CA PHE A 397 5.23 -23.81 12.76
C PHE A 397 5.73 -25.21 12.37
N TYR A 398 5.01 -25.93 11.51
CA TYR A 398 5.47 -27.21 10.95
C TYR A 398 6.75 -27.02 10.14
N VAL A 399 6.76 -26.06 9.21
CA VAL A 399 7.94 -25.74 8.40
C VAL A 399 9.09 -25.29 9.28
N PHE A 400 8.85 -24.35 10.19
CA PHE A 400 9.90 -23.86 11.10
C PHE A 400 10.53 -24.99 11.91
N ARG A 401 9.72 -25.89 12.49
CA ARG A 401 10.19 -27.06 13.25
C ARG A 401 11.08 -27.99 12.40
N HIS A 402 10.62 -28.38 11.23
CA HIS A 402 11.39 -29.30 10.38
C HIS A 402 12.65 -28.66 9.82
N VAL A 403 12.65 -27.35 9.54
CA VAL A 403 13.87 -26.64 9.15
C VAL A 403 14.86 -26.64 10.31
N CYS A 404 14.42 -26.38 11.55
CA CYS A 404 15.29 -26.53 12.75
C CYS A 404 15.85 -27.95 12.88
N GLU A 405 15.02 -28.96 12.66
CA GLU A 405 15.42 -30.38 12.70
C GLU A 405 16.49 -30.70 11.64
N TYR A 406 16.28 -30.28 10.38
CA TYR A 406 17.27 -30.48 9.31
C TYR A 406 18.58 -29.76 9.62
N ILE A 407 18.54 -28.50 10.04
CA ILE A 407 19.75 -27.74 10.40
C ILE A 407 20.50 -28.41 11.55
N SER A 408 19.79 -28.86 12.59
CA SER A 408 20.41 -29.59 13.72
C SER A 408 21.11 -30.86 13.23
N GLY A 409 20.43 -31.68 12.41
CA GLY A 409 21.02 -32.90 11.83
C GLY A 409 22.23 -32.60 10.94
N TRP A 410 22.22 -31.57 10.16
CA TRP A 410 23.37 -31.16 9.33
C TRP A 410 24.55 -30.67 10.18
N ILE A 411 24.30 -29.95 11.26
CA ILE A 411 25.34 -29.55 12.21
C ILE A 411 25.98 -30.79 12.86
N GLU A 412 25.16 -31.73 13.34
CA GLU A 412 25.63 -32.98 13.95
C GLU A 412 26.45 -33.83 12.96
N ALA A 413 26.06 -33.79 11.67
CA ALA A 413 26.82 -34.45 10.61
C ALA A 413 28.09 -33.69 10.17
N GLY A 414 28.39 -32.54 10.79
CA GLY A 414 29.57 -31.73 10.49
C GLY A 414 29.53 -31.03 9.13
N LYS A 415 28.34 -30.81 8.58
CA LYS A 415 28.13 -30.10 7.30
C LYS A 415 28.38 -28.61 7.45
N ASN A 416 28.83 -27.97 6.37
CA ASN A 416 29.00 -26.52 6.31
C ASN A 416 27.66 -25.83 5.92
N ILE A 417 26.82 -25.62 6.92
CA ILE A 417 25.50 -25.03 6.71
C ILE A 417 25.57 -23.55 6.32
N LYS A 418 24.63 -23.10 5.50
CA LYS A 418 24.35 -21.72 5.18
C LYS A 418 22.95 -21.37 5.68
N PRO A 419 22.62 -20.07 5.86
CA PRO A 419 21.31 -19.66 6.35
C PRO A 419 20.16 -20.19 5.49
N VAL A 420 19.10 -20.65 6.15
CA VAL A 420 17.86 -21.12 5.53
C VAL A 420 16.74 -20.14 5.82
N SER A 421 16.12 -19.63 4.78
CA SER A 421 14.96 -18.75 4.89
C SER A 421 13.68 -19.56 5.07
N VAL A 422 12.80 -19.07 5.94
CA VAL A 422 11.49 -19.67 6.25
C VAL A 422 10.40 -18.59 6.14
N ASN A 423 9.43 -18.83 5.30
CA ASN A 423 8.27 -17.97 5.16
C ASN A 423 7.34 -18.09 6.37
N ILE A 424 6.92 -16.97 6.96
CA ILE A 424 5.94 -16.91 8.04
C ILE A 424 4.81 -15.96 7.64
N SER A 425 3.58 -16.48 7.63
CA SER A 425 2.39 -15.69 7.32
C SER A 425 2.14 -14.62 8.38
N HIS A 426 1.66 -13.45 7.95
CA HIS A 426 1.30 -12.39 8.89
C HIS A 426 0.21 -12.84 9.89
N CYS A 427 -0.75 -13.67 9.46
CA CYS A 427 -1.77 -14.27 10.34
C CYS A 427 -1.17 -15.10 11.48
N THR A 428 0.04 -15.64 11.29
CA THR A 428 0.79 -16.36 12.30
C THR A 428 1.55 -15.41 13.22
N ILE A 429 2.19 -14.40 12.64
CA ILE A 429 3.01 -13.41 13.37
C ILE A 429 2.18 -12.63 14.40
N VAL A 430 0.96 -12.21 14.06
CA VAL A 430 0.08 -11.43 14.96
C VAL A 430 -0.58 -12.26 16.07
N ARG A 431 -0.40 -13.58 16.10
CA ARG A 431 -0.98 -14.42 17.17
C ARG A 431 -0.34 -14.10 18.52
N PRO A 432 -1.15 -14.08 19.61
CA PRO A 432 -0.64 -13.73 20.95
C PRO A 432 0.55 -14.60 21.38
N ASN A 433 0.54 -15.92 21.08
CA ASN A 433 1.55 -16.88 21.52
C ASN A 433 2.60 -17.16 20.43
N PHE A 434 2.72 -16.29 19.41
CA PHE A 434 3.64 -16.50 18.30
C PHE A 434 5.09 -16.69 18.78
N MET A 435 5.60 -15.72 19.54
CA MET A 435 6.99 -15.76 20.02
C MET A 435 7.26 -16.93 20.95
N GLU A 436 6.33 -17.25 21.84
CA GLU A 436 6.43 -18.39 22.75
C GLU A 436 6.59 -19.71 21.95
N ASN A 437 5.66 -19.96 21.01
CA ASN A 437 5.72 -21.17 20.18
C ASN A 437 6.98 -21.25 19.31
N LEU A 438 7.41 -20.11 18.74
CA LEU A 438 8.62 -20.07 17.91
C LEU A 438 9.88 -20.37 18.74
N MET A 439 9.97 -19.77 19.92
CA MET A 439 11.11 -19.97 20.84
C MET A 439 11.14 -21.37 21.40
N ASP A 440 10.00 -21.97 21.75
CA ASP A 440 9.91 -23.34 22.22
C ASP A 440 10.48 -24.32 21.16
N ILE A 441 10.06 -24.16 19.90
CA ILE A 441 10.59 -24.96 18.79
C ILE A 441 12.10 -24.74 18.65
N TRP A 442 12.56 -23.50 18.66
CA TRP A 442 13.98 -23.19 18.51
C TRP A 442 14.83 -23.79 19.65
N PHE A 443 14.36 -23.76 20.91
CA PHE A 443 15.01 -24.31 22.06
C PHE A 443 15.13 -25.86 22.00
N ASP A 444 14.13 -26.54 21.41
CA ASP A 444 14.15 -27.99 21.24
C ASP A 444 15.37 -28.46 20.41
N TYR A 445 15.82 -27.68 19.44
CA TYR A 445 16.91 -28.02 18.51
C TYR A 445 18.24 -27.30 18.79
N ASN A 446 18.20 -26.19 19.54
CA ASN A 446 19.38 -25.41 19.97
C ASN A 446 20.35 -25.05 18.82
N ILE A 447 19.83 -24.68 17.67
CA ILE A 447 20.61 -24.26 16.49
C ILE A 447 21.03 -22.79 16.59
N PRO A 448 22.12 -22.34 15.90
CA PRO A 448 22.48 -20.93 15.83
C PRO A 448 21.35 -20.10 15.20
N LYS A 449 21.04 -18.94 15.76
CA LYS A 449 19.95 -18.07 15.26
C LYS A 449 20.24 -17.49 13.89
N ASP A 450 21.49 -17.29 13.55
CA ASP A 450 21.96 -16.85 12.24
C ASP A 450 21.83 -17.94 11.16
N SER A 451 21.50 -19.19 11.54
CA SER A 451 21.20 -20.28 10.60
C SER A 451 19.79 -20.17 9.99
N ILE A 452 18.91 -19.33 10.54
CA ILE A 452 17.53 -19.15 10.07
C ILE A 452 17.26 -17.67 9.76
N VAL A 453 16.63 -17.43 8.63
CA VAL A 453 16.08 -16.12 8.23
C VAL A 453 14.56 -16.22 8.18
N ILE A 454 13.86 -15.34 8.89
CA ILE A 454 12.39 -15.29 8.88
C ILE A 454 11.96 -14.32 7.77
N GLU A 455 11.20 -14.82 6.81
CA GLU A 455 10.68 -14.05 5.68
C GLU A 455 9.25 -13.58 5.94
N VAL A 456 9.01 -12.28 5.73
CA VAL A 456 7.70 -11.64 5.89
C VAL A 456 7.37 -10.85 4.63
N SER A 457 6.18 -11.06 4.05
CA SER A 457 5.78 -10.39 2.81
C SER A 457 5.56 -8.89 3.00
N GLU A 458 6.07 -8.08 2.06
CA GLU A 458 5.90 -6.62 2.00
C GLU A 458 4.43 -6.18 2.08
N ASP A 459 3.54 -6.83 1.33
CA ASP A 459 2.11 -6.52 1.28
C ASP A 459 1.44 -6.51 2.66
N LYS A 460 1.94 -7.30 3.58
CA LYS A 460 1.38 -7.50 4.92
C LYS A 460 1.95 -6.53 5.95
N VAL A 461 3.17 -6.03 5.69
CA VAL A 461 3.80 -4.99 6.54
C VAL A 461 3.15 -3.63 6.28
N LYS A 462 2.72 -3.35 5.04
CA LYS A 462 2.04 -2.10 4.64
C LYS A 462 0.64 -1.89 5.23
N GLY A 463 -0.02 -2.95 5.67
CA GLY A 463 -1.41 -2.90 6.15
C GLY A 463 -1.66 -2.08 7.42
N GLY A 464 -0.66 -1.31 7.90
CA GLY A 464 -0.80 -0.44 9.07
C GLY A 464 -0.98 -1.20 10.38
N LEU A 465 -0.70 -2.47 10.41
CA LEU A 465 -0.77 -3.30 11.59
C LEU A 465 0.47 -3.03 12.45
N SER A 466 0.35 -2.09 13.38
CA SER A 466 1.36 -1.85 14.44
C SER A 466 1.85 -3.16 15.06
N ASP A 467 0.96 -4.14 15.16
CA ASP A 467 1.20 -5.45 15.75
C ASP A 467 2.24 -6.28 14.98
N VAL A 468 2.28 -6.21 13.64
CA VAL A 468 3.31 -6.89 12.84
C VAL A 468 4.67 -6.23 13.04
N LEU A 469 4.72 -4.89 13.05
CA LEU A 469 5.95 -4.14 13.27
C LEU A 469 6.54 -4.43 14.65
N ASP A 470 5.71 -4.44 15.69
CA ASP A 470 6.12 -4.76 17.05
C ASP A 470 6.70 -6.18 17.14
N LYS A 471 6.10 -7.15 16.44
CA LYS A 471 6.59 -8.52 16.38
C LYS A 471 7.90 -8.67 15.61
N ILE A 472 8.10 -7.92 14.52
CA ILE A 472 9.39 -7.87 13.81
C ILE A 472 10.48 -7.34 14.75
N VAL A 473 10.19 -6.28 15.51
CA VAL A 473 11.12 -5.75 16.51
C VAL A 473 11.42 -6.80 17.60
N GLU A 474 10.41 -7.54 18.06
CA GLU A 474 10.56 -8.60 19.04
C GLU A 474 11.45 -9.74 18.52
N LEU A 475 11.25 -10.19 17.27
CA LEU A 475 12.09 -11.17 16.58
C LEU A 475 13.55 -10.71 16.48
N LYS A 476 13.78 -9.47 16.04
CA LYS A 476 15.11 -8.86 15.97
C LYS A 476 15.79 -8.80 17.32
N ASN A 477 15.10 -8.39 18.38
CA ASN A 477 15.63 -8.33 19.74
C ASN A 477 15.99 -9.72 20.28
N ASN A 478 15.32 -10.76 19.79
CA ASN A 478 15.66 -12.15 20.08
C ASN A 478 16.80 -12.70 19.20
N GLY A 479 17.34 -11.90 18.27
CA GLY A 479 18.52 -12.23 17.46
C GLY A 479 18.21 -13.01 16.17
N PHE A 480 16.96 -13.06 15.71
CA PHE A 480 16.62 -13.60 14.40
C PHE A 480 16.95 -12.62 13.29
N HIS A 481 17.35 -13.14 12.13
CA HIS A 481 17.46 -12.37 10.90
C HIS A 481 16.10 -12.29 10.22
N ILE A 482 15.75 -11.11 9.73
CA ILE A 482 14.46 -10.83 9.07
C ILE A 482 14.70 -10.45 7.62
N ALA A 483 13.96 -11.08 6.72
CA ALA A 483 13.89 -10.71 5.33
C ALA A 483 12.48 -10.19 4.98
N ILE A 484 12.45 -9.10 4.22
CA ILE A 484 11.21 -8.61 3.61
C ILE A 484 11.11 -9.21 2.21
N ASP A 485 10.02 -9.95 1.98
CA ASP A 485 9.78 -10.71 0.77
C ASP A 485 8.82 -10.01 -0.20
N ASN A 486 8.91 -10.35 -1.50
CA ASN A 486 8.09 -9.83 -2.60
C ASN A 486 8.14 -8.30 -2.78
N TYR A 487 9.30 -7.65 -2.51
CA TYR A 487 9.43 -6.21 -2.63
C TYR A 487 9.26 -5.75 -4.07
N GLY A 488 8.28 -4.88 -4.27
CA GLY A 488 7.96 -4.30 -5.58
C GLY A 488 7.02 -5.13 -6.46
N ALA A 489 6.49 -6.27 -5.98
CA ALA A 489 5.48 -7.06 -6.69
C ALA A 489 4.26 -6.24 -7.11
N LYS A 490 3.85 -5.28 -6.28
CA LYS A 490 2.71 -4.40 -6.55
C LYS A 490 3.12 -2.93 -6.54
N TYR A 491 3.81 -2.46 -5.51
CA TYR A 491 4.33 -1.09 -5.37
C TYR A 491 5.51 -1.11 -4.39
N ALA A 492 6.66 -0.60 -4.82
CA ALA A 492 7.82 -0.43 -3.95
C ALA A 492 7.58 0.69 -2.92
N ASP A 493 7.60 0.38 -1.63
CA ASP A 493 7.42 1.36 -0.56
C ASP A 493 8.74 1.73 0.12
N LEU A 494 9.19 2.96 -0.13
CA LEU A 494 10.41 3.47 0.49
C LEU A 494 10.26 3.78 1.99
N PHE A 495 9.03 3.93 2.51
CA PHE A 495 8.82 4.14 3.95
C PHE A 495 9.17 2.92 4.79
N LEU A 496 9.16 1.73 4.18
CA LEU A 496 9.58 0.49 4.85
C LEU A 496 10.97 0.62 5.49
N PHE A 497 11.90 1.29 4.81
CA PHE A 497 13.27 1.51 5.31
C PHE A 497 13.35 2.42 6.55
N SER A 498 12.33 3.27 6.77
CA SER A 498 12.28 4.15 7.95
C SER A 498 11.53 3.53 9.13
N GLU A 499 10.57 2.65 8.88
CA GLU A 499 9.67 2.10 9.88
C GLU A 499 10.16 0.75 10.44
N VAL A 500 10.83 -0.07 9.62
CA VAL A 500 11.17 -1.45 9.93
C VAL A 500 12.68 -1.67 9.94
N LYS A 501 13.20 -2.34 10.98
CA LYS A 501 14.59 -2.84 10.99
C LYS A 501 14.60 -4.27 10.51
N PHE A 502 15.15 -4.50 9.34
CA PHE A 502 15.32 -5.82 8.72
C PHE A 502 16.73 -5.97 8.13
N ASP A 503 17.12 -7.19 7.81
CA ASP A 503 18.49 -7.52 7.39
C ASP A 503 18.60 -7.79 5.90
N THR A 504 17.52 -8.26 5.27
CA THR A 504 17.51 -8.68 3.87
C THR A 504 16.24 -8.17 3.17
N LEU A 505 16.40 -7.71 1.93
CA LEU A 505 15.30 -7.36 1.03
C LEU A 505 15.31 -8.30 -0.16
N LYS A 506 14.17 -8.95 -0.47
CA LYS A 506 14.02 -9.82 -1.63
C LYS A 506 13.27 -9.09 -2.73
N LEU A 507 13.94 -8.82 -3.87
CA LEU A 507 13.33 -8.20 -5.04
C LEU A 507 12.47 -9.23 -5.76
N ASP A 508 11.20 -8.88 -5.97
CA ASP A 508 10.24 -9.76 -6.63
C ASP A 508 10.62 -10.06 -8.09
N ARG A 509 10.32 -11.27 -8.53
CA ARG A 509 10.59 -11.76 -9.89
C ARG A 509 10.01 -10.88 -11.00
N GLU A 510 8.89 -10.18 -10.76
CA GLU A 510 8.31 -9.29 -11.78
C GLU A 510 9.19 -8.07 -12.05
N LEU A 511 9.92 -7.58 -11.03
CA LEU A 511 10.94 -6.56 -11.20
C LEU A 511 12.13 -7.13 -11.97
N VAL A 512 12.63 -8.32 -11.58
CA VAL A 512 13.79 -8.96 -12.18
C VAL A 512 13.56 -9.23 -13.68
N HIS A 513 12.42 -9.78 -14.07
CA HIS A 513 12.10 -10.04 -15.48
C HIS A 513 11.96 -8.80 -16.35
N LYS A 514 11.68 -7.63 -15.76
CA LYS A 514 11.59 -6.35 -16.48
C LYS A 514 12.93 -5.65 -16.66
N LEU A 515 13.99 -6.11 -15.99
CA LEU A 515 15.32 -5.45 -16.04
C LEU A 515 15.89 -5.37 -17.46
N GLU A 516 15.66 -6.36 -18.31
CA GLU A 516 16.13 -6.35 -19.69
C GLU A 516 15.35 -5.41 -20.62
N THR A 517 14.11 -5.07 -20.29
CA THR A 517 13.16 -4.47 -21.23
C THR A 517 12.66 -3.10 -20.81
N ASP A 518 12.79 -2.73 -19.54
CA ASP A 518 12.28 -1.47 -18.97
C ASP A 518 13.37 -0.71 -18.22
N GLU A 519 13.88 0.34 -18.85
CA GLU A 519 14.91 1.22 -18.28
C GLU A 519 14.47 1.86 -16.96
N LYS A 520 13.16 2.15 -16.79
CA LYS A 520 12.65 2.73 -15.54
C LYS A 520 12.72 1.72 -14.40
N THR A 521 12.38 0.47 -14.67
CA THR A 521 12.51 -0.62 -13.69
C THR A 521 13.98 -0.81 -13.31
N CYS A 522 14.90 -0.75 -14.27
CA CYS A 522 16.34 -0.76 -13.99
C CYS A 522 16.76 0.36 -13.03
N MET A 523 16.35 1.60 -13.30
CA MET A 523 16.70 2.75 -12.46
C MET A 523 16.13 2.61 -11.04
N ILE A 524 14.88 2.14 -10.90
CA ILE A 524 14.22 1.93 -9.62
C ILE A 524 14.95 0.83 -8.84
N SER A 525 15.19 -0.33 -9.45
CA SER A 525 15.88 -1.46 -8.81
C SER A 525 17.28 -1.07 -8.35
N LYS A 526 18.03 -0.35 -9.19
CA LYS A 526 19.34 0.18 -8.82
C LYS A 526 19.27 1.12 -7.63
N SER A 527 18.30 2.04 -7.60
CA SER A 527 18.12 2.97 -6.48
C SER A 527 17.80 2.24 -5.17
N VAL A 528 16.97 1.20 -5.23
CA VAL A 528 16.63 0.36 -4.07
C VAL A 528 17.87 -0.38 -3.56
N ILE A 529 18.66 -1.00 -4.45
CA ILE A 529 19.91 -1.68 -4.09
C ILE A 529 20.88 -0.70 -3.42
N ASP A 530 21.01 0.51 -3.95
CA ASP A 530 21.91 1.53 -3.38
C ASP A 530 21.44 2.01 -2.00
N ILE A 531 20.11 2.13 -1.79
CA ILE A 531 19.54 2.43 -0.47
C ILE A 531 19.86 1.29 0.51
N CYS A 532 19.61 0.04 0.13
CA CYS A 532 19.90 -1.13 0.96
C CYS A 532 21.36 -1.16 1.40
N LYS A 533 22.30 -0.92 0.47
CA LYS A 533 23.73 -0.85 0.79
C LYS A 533 24.07 0.23 1.82
N ASN A 534 23.47 1.40 1.71
CA ASN A 534 23.71 2.49 2.67
C ASN A 534 23.20 2.17 4.08
N TYR A 535 22.21 1.28 4.19
CA TYR A 535 21.65 0.84 5.48
C TYR A 535 22.20 -0.52 5.95
N ASN A 536 23.18 -1.12 5.23
CA ASN A 536 23.72 -2.46 5.48
C ASN A 536 22.63 -3.55 5.44
N ILE A 537 21.70 -3.45 4.50
CA ILE A 537 20.66 -4.42 4.20
C ILE A 537 21.12 -5.22 2.97
N SER A 538 21.14 -6.56 3.08
CA SER A 538 21.45 -7.46 1.97
C SER A 538 20.30 -7.50 0.97
N VAL A 539 20.60 -7.60 -0.32
CA VAL A 539 19.58 -7.69 -1.38
C VAL A 539 19.66 -9.03 -2.09
N VAL A 540 18.53 -9.74 -2.12
CA VAL A 540 18.34 -11.00 -2.86
C VAL A 540 17.44 -10.72 -4.06
N ALA A 541 17.86 -11.10 -5.27
CA ALA A 541 17.01 -11.04 -6.46
C ALA A 541 16.35 -12.41 -6.69
N GLU A 542 15.03 -12.43 -6.82
CA GLU A 542 14.25 -13.65 -7.02
C GLU A 542 13.87 -13.88 -8.48
N GLY A 543 13.67 -15.15 -8.84
CA GLY A 543 13.19 -15.54 -10.15
C GLY A 543 14.16 -15.28 -11.29
N VAL A 544 15.46 -15.26 -11.02
CA VAL A 544 16.48 -15.12 -12.08
C VAL A 544 16.45 -16.35 -12.98
N GLU A 545 16.12 -16.16 -14.25
CA GLU A 545 15.93 -17.26 -15.20
C GLU A 545 17.03 -17.34 -16.29
N ASN A 546 17.76 -16.26 -16.53
CA ASN A 546 18.78 -16.20 -17.57
C ASN A 546 20.01 -15.36 -17.14
N GLU A 547 21.12 -15.58 -17.89
CA GLU A 547 22.42 -14.93 -17.63
C GLU A 547 22.36 -13.40 -17.74
N LYS A 548 21.51 -12.84 -18.60
CA LYS A 548 21.44 -11.39 -18.77
C LYS A 548 20.83 -10.71 -17.56
N GLU A 549 19.75 -11.27 -17.01
CA GLU A 549 19.16 -10.79 -15.75
C GLU A 549 20.21 -10.81 -14.65
N TYR A 550 20.96 -11.91 -14.56
CA TYR A 550 22.02 -12.07 -13.57
C TYR A 550 23.15 -11.05 -13.74
N ASP A 551 23.63 -10.83 -14.96
CA ASP A 551 24.68 -9.85 -15.25
C ASP A 551 24.24 -8.42 -14.90
N ILE A 552 23.01 -8.03 -15.24
CA ILE A 552 22.43 -6.73 -14.87
C ILE A 552 22.40 -6.57 -13.35
N LEU A 553 21.91 -7.57 -12.61
CA LEU A 553 21.85 -7.55 -11.15
C LEU A 553 23.23 -7.44 -10.51
N LYS A 554 24.21 -8.14 -11.07
CA LYS A 554 25.61 -8.07 -10.64
C LYS A 554 26.21 -6.68 -10.86
N GLU A 555 25.95 -6.07 -12.02
CA GLU A 555 26.38 -4.69 -12.31
C GLU A 555 25.70 -3.67 -11.39
N MET A 556 24.44 -3.90 -11.03
CA MET A 556 23.72 -3.10 -10.04
C MET A 556 24.29 -3.29 -8.62
N GLY A 557 25.03 -4.38 -8.41
CA GLY A 557 25.64 -4.74 -7.13
C GLY A 557 24.65 -5.37 -6.16
N CYS A 558 23.72 -6.17 -6.66
CA CYS A 558 22.92 -7.09 -5.85
C CYS A 558 23.85 -8.06 -5.11
N ASP A 559 23.47 -8.48 -3.90
CA ASP A 559 24.31 -9.35 -3.07
C ASP A 559 24.10 -10.83 -3.38
N GLU A 560 22.85 -11.25 -3.56
CA GLU A 560 22.47 -12.65 -3.78
C GLU A 560 21.43 -12.76 -4.91
N ALA A 561 21.39 -13.93 -5.54
CA ALA A 561 20.41 -14.28 -6.56
C ALA A 561 19.84 -15.68 -6.34
N GLN A 562 18.55 -15.84 -6.64
CA GLN A 562 17.80 -17.09 -6.59
C GLN A 562 16.94 -17.24 -7.85
N GLY A 563 16.95 -18.41 -8.46
CA GLY A 563 16.13 -18.62 -9.64
C GLY A 563 16.47 -19.88 -10.42
N TYR A 564 15.72 -20.11 -11.49
CA TYR A 564 15.88 -21.31 -12.34
C TYR A 564 17.15 -21.31 -13.17
N LEU A 565 17.82 -20.16 -13.28
CA LEU A 565 19.16 -20.09 -13.86
C LEU A 565 20.13 -21.00 -13.10
N PHE A 566 20.04 -21.07 -11.79
CA PHE A 566 20.92 -21.88 -10.92
C PHE A 566 20.33 -23.24 -10.67
N ASP A 567 19.21 -23.30 -9.93
CA ASP A 567 18.50 -24.55 -9.66
C ASP A 567 17.02 -24.31 -9.33
N LYS A 568 16.22 -25.34 -9.60
CA LYS A 568 14.83 -25.41 -9.16
C LYS A 568 14.75 -25.90 -7.73
N PRO A 569 13.66 -25.59 -6.99
CA PRO A 569 13.42 -26.21 -5.69
C PRO A 569 13.53 -27.73 -5.77
N MET A 570 14.19 -28.35 -4.80
CA MET A 570 14.45 -29.79 -4.76
C MET A 570 14.20 -30.34 -3.35
N SER A 571 13.99 -31.66 -3.27
CA SER A 571 13.82 -32.36 -1.99
C SER A 571 15.06 -32.22 -1.10
N TRP A 572 14.86 -32.32 0.21
CA TRP A 572 15.95 -32.15 1.21
C TRP A 572 17.13 -33.08 0.96
N ASN A 573 16.90 -34.35 0.62
CA ASN A 573 17.97 -35.34 0.35
C ASN A 573 18.84 -34.89 -0.83
N ARG A 574 18.22 -34.45 -1.94
CA ARG A 574 18.95 -33.98 -3.11
C ARG A 574 19.70 -32.68 -2.82
N PHE A 575 19.10 -31.81 -2.00
CA PHE A 575 19.73 -30.57 -1.58
C PHE A 575 20.96 -30.83 -0.73
N GLU A 576 20.84 -31.71 0.26
CA GLU A 576 21.97 -32.13 1.14
C GLU A 576 23.10 -32.74 0.34
N GLU A 577 22.81 -33.65 -0.59
CA GLU A 577 23.82 -34.29 -1.44
C GLU A 577 24.58 -33.29 -2.32
N LYS A 578 23.89 -32.24 -2.79
CA LYS A 578 24.45 -31.32 -3.78
C LYS A 578 25.15 -30.11 -3.16
N TYR A 579 24.69 -29.63 -2.02
CA TYR A 579 25.10 -28.33 -1.47
C TYR A 579 25.74 -28.39 -0.07
N LEU A 580 25.60 -29.50 0.62
CA LEU A 580 26.15 -29.72 1.97
C LEU A 580 27.10 -30.90 2.01
#